data_3d2b03db5f03df86dc5b046499f66ed5
#
_entry.id   3d2b03db5f03df86dc5b046499f66ed5
#
_cell.length_a   1.000
_cell.length_b   1.000
_cell.length_c   1.000
_cell.angle_alpha   90.00
_cell.angle_beta   90.00
_cell.angle_gamma   90.00
#
_symmetry.space_group_name_H-M   'P 1'
#
loop_
_entity.id
_entity.type
_entity.pdbx_description
1 polymer ?
#
loop_
_entity_poly.entity_id
_entity_poly.type
_entity_poly.pdbx_seq_one_letter_code
_entity_poly.pdbx_strand_id
1 'polypeptide(L)'
;MANVHVKSTTAVWLMISVVLVALNLRPSMAAVGPLLASIRGEVPLSFSSAALLTMLPVMAMGLAMFFGMGLAKRFGEHRSIAVSLLVIGAATLSRLFLDSALELIVSAIAAGVGIAMIQAVMPALIKSRFSANVSLFMGLYVTAIMGGAALAASFSPFVQVQTGSWRIGLAIWAGLALLALVFWSAQRAALPALPQAGSDKQEGFFGNGRAWLLAIFFGLGTASYTCVLADRKSVV
;
A
#
# COMPACT_ATOMS: atom_id res chain seq x y z
N MET A 1 6.58 15.17 29.30
CA MET A 1 6.57 14.08 28.30
C MET A 1 6.00 12.83 28.96
N ALA A 2 4.72 12.53 28.76
CA ALA A 2 4.08 11.36 29.37
C ALA A 2 4.50 10.11 28.56
N ASN A 3 5.34 9.27 29.15
CA ASN A 3 5.62 7.93 28.65
C ASN A 3 4.34 7.11 28.74
N VAL A 4 3.60 7.00 27.65
CA VAL A 4 2.50 6.03 27.54
C VAL A 4 3.15 4.65 27.37
N HIS A 5 3.41 3.99 28.51
CA HIS A 5 3.77 2.58 28.51
C HIS A 5 2.57 1.79 27.95
N VAL A 6 2.60 1.49 26.64
CA VAL A 6 1.66 0.55 26.04
C VAL A 6 1.91 -0.81 26.71
N LYS A 7 0.88 -1.40 27.34
CA LYS A 7 1.01 -2.74 27.95
C LYS A 7 1.58 -3.68 26.89
N SER A 8 2.55 -4.50 27.25
CA SER A 8 3.29 -5.40 26.35
C SER A 8 2.38 -6.17 25.36
N THR A 9 1.24 -6.65 25.83
CA THR A 9 0.24 -7.34 25.01
C THR A 9 -0.37 -6.44 23.91
N THR A 10 -0.68 -5.19 24.26
CA THR A 10 -1.26 -4.22 23.30
C THR A 10 -0.24 -3.84 22.21
N ALA A 11 1.05 -3.76 22.58
CA ALA A 11 2.13 -3.48 21.63
C ALA A 11 2.29 -4.61 20.60
N VAL A 12 2.20 -5.86 21.02
CA VAL A 12 2.28 -7.04 20.12
C VAL A 12 1.10 -7.05 19.14
N TRP A 13 -0.12 -6.83 19.60
CA TRP A 13 -1.30 -6.78 18.73
C TRP A 13 -1.22 -5.63 17.72
N LEU A 14 -0.74 -4.47 18.14
CA LEU A 14 -0.53 -3.33 17.24
C LEU A 14 0.55 -3.66 16.19
N MET A 15 1.63 -4.31 16.59
CA MET A 15 2.67 -4.76 15.66
C MET A 15 2.11 -5.72 14.61
N ILE A 16 1.35 -6.73 15.02
CA ILE A 16 0.70 -7.67 14.10
C ILE A 16 -0.18 -6.93 13.10
N SER A 17 -0.96 -5.95 13.57
CA SER A 17 -1.82 -5.15 12.69
C SER A 17 -1.02 -4.28 11.71
N VAL A 18 0.07 -3.67 12.16
CA VAL A 18 0.97 -2.89 11.29
C VAL A 18 1.56 -3.79 10.20
N VAL A 19 2.01 -4.99 10.54
CA VAL A 19 2.54 -5.98 9.59
C VAL A 19 1.47 -6.43 8.61
N LEU A 20 0.26 -6.77 9.07
CA LEU A 20 -0.85 -7.17 8.21
C LEU A 20 -1.26 -6.04 7.25
N VAL A 21 -1.34 -4.82 7.73
CA VAL A 21 -1.60 -3.65 6.88
C VAL A 21 -0.50 -3.47 5.85
N ALA A 22 0.77 -3.57 6.26
CA ALA A 22 1.93 -3.42 5.38
C ALA A 22 1.97 -4.47 4.27
N LEU A 23 1.68 -5.74 4.61
CA LEU A 23 1.58 -6.83 3.64
C LEU A 23 0.56 -6.57 2.53
N ASN A 24 -0.48 -5.77 2.79
CA ASN A 24 -1.52 -5.42 1.81
C ASN A 24 -1.11 -4.35 0.79
N LEU A 25 -0.02 -3.61 1.03
CA LEU A 25 0.29 -2.41 0.24
C LEU A 25 0.87 -2.71 -1.16
N ARG A 26 1.30 -3.94 -1.43
CA ARG A 26 1.92 -4.29 -2.72
C ARG A 26 1.20 -5.37 -3.52
N PRO A 27 0.45 -6.31 -2.93
CA PRO A 27 -0.14 -7.43 -3.67
C PRO A 27 -1.00 -7.01 -4.85
N SER A 28 -1.86 -6.00 -4.69
CA SER A 28 -2.77 -5.53 -5.75
C SER A 28 -2.04 -5.03 -7.01
N MET A 29 -0.76 -4.64 -6.90
CA MET A 29 0.08 -4.22 -8.01
C MET A 29 1.04 -5.33 -8.45
N ALA A 30 1.70 -6.00 -7.50
CA ALA A 30 2.72 -7.00 -7.79
C ALA A 30 2.15 -8.26 -8.47
N ALA A 31 0.89 -8.61 -8.20
CA ALA A 31 0.20 -9.75 -8.82
C ALA A 31 -0.10 -9.52 -10.32
N VAL A 32 -0.22 -8.28 -10.78
CA VAL A 32 -0.58 -7.97 -12.18
C VAL A 32 0.50 -8.41 -13.16
N GLY A 33 1.76 -8.17 -12.83
CA GLY A 33 2.87 -8.46 -13.74
C GLY A 33 2.95 -9.92 -14.19
N PRO A 34 3.01 -10.89 -13.27
CA PRO A 34 3.05 -12.32 -13.61
C PRO A 34 1.79 -12.82 -14.34
N LEU A 35 0.63 -12.20 -14.11
CA LEU A 35 -0.65 -12.58 -14.72
C LEU A 35 -0.95 -11.85 -16.03
N LEU A 36 -0.09 -10.90 -16.44
CA LEU A 36 -0.36 -10.01 -17.57
C LEU A 36 -0.61 -10.75 -18.89
N ALA A 37 0.11 -11.83 -19.14
CA ALA A 37 -0.08 -12.65 -20.34
C ALA A 37 -1.50 -13.25 -20.40
N SER A 38 -1.97 -13.78 -19.28
CA SER A 38 -3.32 -14.37 -19.17
C SER A 38 -4.42 -13.32 -19.24
N ILE A 39 -4.19 -12.15 -18.63
CA ILE A 39 -5.13 -11.01 -18.72
C ILE A 39 -5.27 -10.57 -20.17
N ARG A 40 -4.16 -10.46 -20.93
CA ARG A 40 -4.17 -10.08 -22.35
C ARG A 40 -4.81 -11.14 -23.26
N GLY A 41 -4.83 -12.38 -22.85
CA GLY A 41 -5.52 -13.46 -23.58
C GLY A 41 -7.04 -13.34 -23.56
N GLU A 42 -7.60 -12.75 -22.51
CA GLU A 42 -9.05 -12.62 -22.36
C GLU A 42 -9.55 -11.18 -22.52
N VAL A 43 -8.76 -10.19 -22.07
CA VAL A 43 -9.11 -8.77 -22.17
C VAL A 43 -8.29 -8.14 -23.29
N PRO A 44 -8.91 -7.39 -24.23
CA PRO A 44 -8.19 -6.72 -25.30
C PRO A 44 -7.35 -5.56 -24.77
N LEU A 45 -6.16 -5.90 -24.26
CA LEU A 45 -5.19 -4.95 -23.73
C LEU A 45 -4.15 -4.62 -24.82
N SER A 46 -4.14 -3.38 -25.29
CA SER A 46 -3.03 -2.86 -26.07
C SER A 46 -1.76 -2.76 -25.20
N PHE A 47 -0.59 -2.66 -25.84
CA PHE A 47 0.67 -2.43 -25.10
C PHE A 47 0.60 -1.15 -24.25
N SER A 48 -0.03 -0.09 -24.77
CA SER A 48 -0.25 1.15 -24.05
C SER A 48 -1.14 0.96 -22.82
N SER A 49 -2.26 0.23 -22.94
CA SER A 49 -3.16 -0.06 -21.81
C SER A 49 -2.47 -0.91 -20.75
N ALA A 50 -1.63 -1.86 -21.14
CA ALA A 50 -0.85 -2.66 -20.20
C ALA A 50 0.19 -1.80 -19.44
N ALA A 51 0.85 -0.86 -20.12
CA ALA A 51 1.73 0.11 -19.48
C ALA A 51 0.96 1.04 -18.52
N LEU A 52 -0.19 1.55 -18.93
CA LEU A 52 -1.05 2.39 -18.08
C LEU A 52 -1.55 1.66 -16.84
N LEU A 53 -1.86 0.37 -16.95
CA LEU A 53 -2.29 -0.46 -15.81
C LEU A 53 -1.23 -0.53 -14.69
N THR A 54 0.05 -0.38 -15.04
CA THR A 54 1.15 -0.39 -14.06
C THR A 54 1.60 1.01 -13.67
N MET A 55 1.55 2.01 -14.57
CA MET A 55 2.03 3.38 -14.32
C MET A 55 1.01 4.25 -13.59
N LEU A 56 -0.26 4.21 -14.01
CA LEU A 56 -1.30 5.08 -13.45
C LEU A 56 -1.52 4.91 -11.95
N PRO A 57 -1.54 3.70 -11.38
CA PRO A 57 -1.63 3.52 -9.94
C PRO A 57 -0.48 4.18 -9.18
N VAL A 58 0.75 4.10 -9.71
CA VAL A 58 1.93 4.73 -9.09
C VAL A 58 1.84 6.25 -9.14
N MET A 59 1.40 6.81 -10.27
CA MET A 59 1.13 8.26 -10.40
C MET A 59 0.03 8.71 -9.43
N ALA A 60 -1.07 7.95 -9.36
CA ALA A 60 -2.16 8.22 -8.43
C ALA A 60 -1.69 8.15 -6.96
N MET A 61 -0.80 7.20 -6.62
CA MET A 61 -0.17 7.14 -5.30
C MET A 61 0.62 8.41 -5.00
N GLY A 62 1.46 8.87 -5.94
CA GLY A 62 2.23 10.10 -5.77
C GLY A 62 1.33 11.30 -5.48
N LEU A 63 0.28 11.49 -6.27
CA LEU A 63 -0.69 12.58 -6.09
C LEU A 63 -1.48 12.44 -4.77
N ALA A 64 -1.96 11.25 -4.45
CA ALA A 64 -2.75 11.00 -3.25
C ALA A 64 -1.95 11.21 -1.95
N MET A 65 -0.64 11.00 -1.96
CA MET A 65 0.22 11.23 -0.77
C MET A 65 0.18 12.69 -0.30
N PHE A 66 0.04 13.67 -1.21
CA PHE A 66 -0.07 15.08 -0.82
C PHE A 66 -1.32 15.35 0.04
N PHE A 67 -2.39 14.63 -0.20
CA PHE A 67 -3.66 14.78 0.52
C PHE A 67 -3.77 13.87 1.75
N GLY A 68 -2.96 12.81 1.81
CA GLY A 68 -3.05 11.75 2.80
C GLY A 68 -2.97 12.25 4.24
N MET A 69 -1.97 13.08 4.56
CA MET A 69 -1.81 13.64 5.91
C MET A 69 -2.92 14.62 6.28
N GLY A 70 -3.42 15.41 5.32
CA GLY A 70 -4.55 16.32 5.54
C GLY A 70 -5.83 15.56 5.89
N LEU A 71 -6.09 14.49 5.16
CA LEU A 71 -7.26 13.64 5.38
C LEU A 71 -7.18 12.88 6.72
N ALA A 72 -5.99 12.38 7.07
CA ALA A 72 -5.75 11.73 8.35
C ALA A 72 -5.93 12.67 9.55
N LYS A 73 -5.53 13.93 9.42
CA LYS A 73 -5.79 14.96 10.44
C LYS A 73 -7.29 15.23 10.61
N ARG A 74 -8.07 15.20 9.51
CA ARG A 74 -9.50 15.50 9.54
C ARG A 74 -10.35 14.33 10.05
N PHE A 75 -10.07 13.10 9.63
CA PHE A 75 -10.87 11.91 9.93
C PHE A 75 -10.29 11.03 11.04
N GLY A 76 -9.05 11.28 11.43
CA GLY A 76 -8.29 10.48 12.37
C GLY A 76 -7.54 9.34 11.69
N GLU A 77 -6.37 8.98 12.23
CA GLU A 77 -5.46 7.98 11.68
C GLU A 77 -6.11 6.60 11.55
N HIS A 78 -6.81 6.17 12.60
CA HIS A 78 -7.45 4.84 12.64
C HIS A 78 -8.51 4.68 11.54
N ARG A 79 -9.39 5.67 11.38
CA ARG A 79 -10.44 5.66 10.36
C ARG A 79 -9.85 5.75 8.96
N SER A 80 -8.85 6.59 8.76
CA SER A 80 -8.18 6.74 7.46
C SER A 80 -7.57 5.43 6.98
N ILE A 81 -6.88 4.69 7.87
CA ILE A 81 -6.32 3.38 7.54
C ILE A 81 -7.43 2.35 7.27
N ALA A 82 -8.48 2.32 8.08
CA ALA A 82 -9.61 1.38 7.88
C ALA A 82 -10.32 1.63 6.54
N VAL A 83 -10.63 2.87 6.20
CA VAL A 83 -11.24 3.25 4.91
C VAL A 83 -10.30 2.89 3.75
N SER A 84 -9.00 3.13 3.90
CA SER A 84 -8.03 2.77 2.86
C SER A 84 -7.95 1.26 2.63
N LEU A 85 -7.99 0.45 3.68
CA LEU A 85 -8.06 -1.01 3.57
C LEU A 85 -9.35 -1.47 2.89
N LEU A 86 -10.48 -0.84 3.19
CA LEU A 86 -11.75 -1.09 2.50
C LEU A 86 -11.64 -0.77 1.00
N VAL A 87 -11.06 0.37 0.64
CA VAL A 87 -10.86 0.76 -0.76
C VAL A 87 -9.94 -0.23 -1.47
N ILE A 88 -8.83 -0.63 -0.86
CA ILE A 88 -7.92 -1.63 -1.43
C ILE A 88 -8.65 -2.97 -1.61
N GLY A 89 -9.35 -3.43 -0.59
CA GLY A 89 -10.10 -4.70 -0.62
C GLY A 89 -11.20 -4.69 -1.68
N ALA A 90 -12.01 -3.65 -1.72
CA ALA A 90 -13.09 -3.49 -2.71
C ALA A 90 -12.55 -3.41 -4.14
N ALA A 91 -11.52 -2.58 -4.37
CA ALA A 91 -10.86 -2.45 -5.67
C ALA A 91 -10.20 -3.76 -6.13
N THR A 92 -9.64 -4.54 -5.20
CA THR A 92 -9.03 -5.84 -5.51
C THR A 92 -10.10 -6.90 -5.78
N LEU A 93 -11.18 -6.91 -5.00
CA LEU A 93 -12.30 -7.84 -5.15
C LEU A 93 -13.09 -7.57 -6.43
N SER A 94 -13.29 -6.30 -6.81
CA SER A 94 -14.00 -5.94 -8.03
C SER A 94 -13.40 -6.58 -9.28
N ARG A 95 -12.09 -6.89 -9.28
CA ARG A 95 -11.40 -7.54 -10.40
C ARG A 95 -11.94 -8.92 -10.77
N LEU A 96 -12.76 -9.54 -9.92
CA LEU A 96 -13.50 -10.76 -10.27
C LEU A 96 -14.52 -10.55 -11.40
N PHE A 97 -15.02 -9.32 -11.54
CA PHE A 97 -16.17 -8.99 -12.41
C PHE A 97 -15.77 -8.05 -13.56
N LEU A 98 -14.48 -7.71 -13.70
CA LEU A 98 -14.04 -6.73 -14.69
C LEU A 98 -13.62 -7.44 -15.98
N ASP A 99 -14.17 -6.96 -17.11
CA ASP A 99 -13.95 -7.51 -18.44
C ASP A 99 -13.28 -6.50 -19.38
N SER A 100 -13.07 -5.25 -18.95
CA SER A 100 -12.47 -4.21 -19.78
C SER A 100 -11.15 -3.68 -19.22
N ALA A 101 -10.28 -3.22 -20.13
CA ALA A 101 -9.01 -2.59 -19.78
C ALA A 101 -9.19 -1.35 -18.89
N LEU A 102 -10.23 -0.53 -19.19
CA LEU A 102 -10.50 0.69 -18.44
C LEU A 102 -10.89 0.40 -17.00
N GLU A 103 -11.76 -0.60 -16.79
CA GLU A 103 -12.21 -0.99 -15.45
C GLU A 103 -11.04 -1.53 -14.61
N LEU A 104 -10.16 -2.33 -15.21
CA LEU A 104 -8.94 -2.81 -14.55
C LEU A 104 -8.03 -1.65 -14.13
N ILE A 105 -7.85 -0.66 -15.00
CA ILE A 105 -7.06 0.54 -14.72
C ILE A 105 -7.69 1.35 -13.58
N VAL A 106 -9.01 1.57 -13.62
CA VAL A 106 -9.73 2.31 -12.56
C VAL A 106 -9.61 1.59 -11.23
N SER A 107 -9.76 0.26 -11.19
CA SER A 107 -9.58 -0.53 -9.97
C SER A 107 -8.15 -0.42 -9.43
N ALA A 108 -7.16 -0.41 -10.31
CA ALA A 108 -5.76 -0.27 -9.94
C ALA A 108 -5.44 1.13 -9.38
N ILE A 109 -6.01 2.19 -9.97
CA ILE A 109 -5.91 3.57 -9.45
C ILE A 109 -6.56 3.66 -8.07
N ALA A 110 -7.76 3.12 -7.89
CA ALA A 110 -8.45 3.12 -6.60
C ALA A 110 -7.64 2.41 -5.50
N ALA A 111 -7.08 1.24 -5.82
CA ALA A 111 -6.16 0.55 -4.91
C ALA A 111 -4.93 1.40 -4.60
N GLY A 112 -4.34 2.06 -5.61
CA GLY A 112 -3.19 2.96 -5.47
C GLY A 112 -3.47 4.12 -4.52
N VAL A 113 -4.62 4.76 -4.62
CA VAL A 113 -5.04 5.83 -3.70
C VAL A 113 -5.13 5.31 -2.26
N GLY A 114 -5.77 4.16 -2.04
CA GLY A 114 -5.85 3.53 -0.72
C GLY A 114 -4.45 3.22 -0.14
N ILE A 115 -3.55 2.70 -0.96
CA ILE A 115 -2.16 2.41 -0.57
C ILE A 115 -1.44 3.69 -0.15
N ALA A 116 -1.55 4.76 -0.95
CA ALA A 116 -0.90 6.04 -0.67
C ALA A 116 -1.35 6.66 0.65
N MET A 117 -2.64 6.57 0.96
CA MET A 117 -3.20 7.04 2.23
C MET A 117 -2.57 6.32 3.42
N ILE A 118 -2.45 4.99 3.37
CA ILE A 118 -1.79 4.21 4.43
C ILE A 118 -0.32 4.59 4.53
N GLN A 119 0.40 4.69 3.42
CA GLN A 119 1.82 5.03 3.40
C GLN A 119 2.11 6.44 3.92
N ALA A 120 1.17 7.38 3.74
CA ALA A 120 1.31 8.72 4.29
C ALA A 120 1.16 8.74 5.84
N VAL A 121 0.31 7.87 6.40
CA VAL A 121 -0.06 7.88 7.82
C VAL A 121 0.81 6.94 8.66
N MET A 122 1.12 5.76 8.14
CA MET A 122 1.75 4.67 8.91
C MET A 122 3.12 5.02 9.51
N PRO A 123 4.05 5.71 8.81
CA PRO A 123 5.33 6.09 9.40
C PRO A 123 5.18 7.02 10.60
N ALA A 124 4.26 7.96 10.54
CA ALA A 124 3.98 8.89 11.65
C ALA A 124 3.39 8.13 12.86
N LEU A 125 2.48 7.19 12.61
CA LEU A 125 1.90 6.33 13.62
C LEU A 125 2.96 5.44 14.29
N ILE A 126 3.84 4.81 13.52
CA ILE A 126 4.94 3.98 14.06
C ILE A 126 5.84 4.85 14.95
N LYS A 127 6.26 6.02 14.47
CA LYS A 127 7.13 6.93 15.22
C LYS A 127 6.49 7.39 16.54
N SER A 128 5.19 7.63 16.56
CA SER A 128 4.47 8.09 17.75
C SER A 128 4.21 6.98 18.77
N ARG A 129 3.95 5.75 18.30
CA ARG A 129 3.57 4.62 19.18
C ARG A 129 4.75 3.78 19.64
N PHE A 130 5.81 3.72 18.86
CA PHE A 130 7.01 2.90 19.11
C PHE A 130 8.27 3.75 19.21
N SER A 131 8.21 4.88 19.90
CA SER A 131 9.31 5.86 20.00
C SER A 131 10.63 5.27 20.49
N ALA A 132 10.62 4.23 21.32
CA ALA A 132 11.82 3.57 21.82
C ALA A 132 12.53 2.69 20.77
N ASN A 133 11.80 2.14 19.79
CA ASN A 133 12.31 1.18 18.81
C ASN A 133 11.84 1.50 17.38
N VAL A 134 11.79 2.78 17.01
CA VAL A 134 11.28 3.23 15.70
C VAL A 134 11.96 2.52 14.54
N SER A 135 13.27 2.36 14.58
CA SER A 135 14.04 1.74 13.50
C SER A 135 13.65 0.28 13.28
N LEU A 136 13.42 -0.49 14.35
CA LEU A 136 13.00 -1.88 14.26
C LEU A 136 11.60 -1.99 13.61
N PHE A 137 10.64 -1.19 14.08
CA PHE A 137 9.27 -1.24 13.56
C PHE A 137 9.15 -0.70 12.14
N MET A 138 9.94 0.31 11.77
CA MET A 138 10.04 0.78 10.38
C MET A 138 10.69 -0.27 9.48
N GLY A 139 11.73 -0.94 9.94
CA GLY A 139 12.34 -2.06 9.21
C GLY A 139 11.34 -3.18 8.97
N LEU A 140 10.60 -3.59 10.00
CA LEU A 140 9.56 -4.61 9.91
C LEU A 140 8.43 -4.20 8.94
N TYR A 141 7.99 -2.95 9.01
CA TYR A 141 7.00 -2.38 8.10
C TYR A 141 7.46 -2.46 6.63
N VAL A 142 8.67 -2.01 6.33
CA VAL A 142 9.22 -2.05 4.96
C VAL A 142 9.42 -3.50 4.49
N THR A 143 9.93 -4.37 5.35
CA THR A 143 10.09 -5.81 5.04
C THR A 143 8.75 -6.46 4.75
N ALA A 144 7.70 -6.14 5.51
CA ALA A 144 6.36 -6.64 5.26
C ALA A 144 5.79 -6.15 3.91
N ILE A 145 6.01 -4.89 3.53
CA ILE A 145 5.62 -4.38 2.21
C ILE A 145 6.28 -5.20 1.09
N MET A 146 7.58 -5.45 1.19
CA MET A 146 8.32 -6.22 0.18
C MET A 146 7.92 -7.70 0.21
N GLY A 147 7.70 -8.26 1.40
CA GLY A 147 7.16 -9.61 1.58
C GLY A 147 5.80 -9.79 0.91
N GLY A 148 4.89 -8.82 1.06
CA GLY A 148 3.60 -8.80 0.37
C GLY A 148 3.74 -8.81 -1.16
N ALA A 149 4.69 -8.05 -1.71
CA ALA A 149 4.98 -8.05 -3.14
C ALA A 149 5.49 -9.42 -3.62
N ALA A 150 6.45 -10.01 -2.89
CA ALA A 150 7.03 -11.30 -3.22
C ALA A 150 5.98 -12.44 -3.17
N LEU A 151 5.18 -12.44 -2.11
CA LEU A 151 4.07 -13.40 -1.97
C LEU A 151 3.08 -13.27 -3.13
N ALA A 152 2.70 -12.04 -3.49
CA ALA A 152 1.76 -11.82 -4.58
C ALA A 152 2.32 -12.26 -5.93
N ALA A 153 3.56 -11.93 -6.21
CA ALA A 153 4.20 -12.29 -7.47
C ALA A 153 4.35 -13.82 -7.64
N SER A 154 4.56 -14.55 -6.54
CA SER A 154 4.73 -16.01 -6.56
C SER A 154 3.40 -16.76 -6.45
N PHE A 155 2.52 -16.30 -5.56
CA PHE A 155 1.30 -17.05 -5.23
C PHE A 155 0.16 -16.81 -6.21
N SER A 156 0.05 -15.62 -6.83
CA SER A 156 -1.03 -15.33 -7.78
C SER A 156 -0.99 -16.23 -9.02
N PRO A 157 0.18 -16.50 -9.68
CA PRO A 157 0.26 -17.45 -10.78
C PRO A 157 -0.09 -18.88 -10.34
N PHE A 158 0.32 -19.28 -9.14
CA PHE A 158 -0.04 -20.59 -8.60
C PHE A 158 -1.57 -20.75 -8.47
N VAL A 159 -2.24 -19.75 -7.89
CA VAL A 159 -3.72 -19.73 -7.79
C VAL A 159 -4.36 -19.75 -9.18
N GLN A 160 -3.83 -18.99 -10.14
CA GLN A 160 -4.32 -19.02 -11.51
C GLN A 160 -4.23 -20.43 -12.13
N VAL A 161 -3.11 -21.12 -11.97
CA VAL A 161 -2.95 -22.48 -12.50
C VAL A 161 -3.95 -23.45 -11.87
N GLN A 162 -4.20 -23.34 -10.56
CA GLN A 162 -5.13 -24.22 -9.84
C GLN A 162 -6.60 -23.95 -10.16
N THR A 163 -6.94 -22.68 -10.42
CA THR A 163 -8.35 -22.27 -10.61
C THR A 163 -8.71 -22.05 -12.07
N GLY A 164 -7.73 -22.01 -12.96
CA GLY A 164 -7.92 -21.64 -14.37
C GLY A 164 -8.25 -20.17 -14.60
N SER A 165 -8.23 -19.31 -13.55
CA SER A 165 -8.70 -17.92 -13.63
C SER A 165 -7.70 -16.93 -13.04
N TRP A 166 -7.21 -16.01 -13.88
CA TRP A 166 -6.37 -14.89 -13.43
C TRP A 166 -7.14 -13.92 -12.51
N ARG A 167 -8.47 -13.83 -12.67
CA ARG A 167 -9.34 -12.99 -11.83
C ARG A 167 -9.26 -13.42 -10.38
N ILE A 168 -9.33 -14.73 -10.11
CA ILE A 168 -9.19 -15.29 -8.77
C ILE A 168 -7.77 -15.05 -8.25
N GLY A 169 -6.76 -15.22 -9.11
CA GLY A 169 -5.36 -14.93 -8.76
C GLY A 169 -5.09 -13.49 -8.31
N LEU A 170 -5.85 -12.52 -8.83
CA LEU A 170 -5.82 -11.13 -8.39
C LEU A 170 -6.69 -10.88 -7.14
N ALA A 171 -7.90 -11.43 -7.13
CA ALA A 171 -8.92 -11.12 -6.12
C ALA A 171 -8.66 -11.76 -4.75
N ILE A 172 -7.88 -12.84 -4.67
CA ILE A 172 -7.56 -13.54 -3.42
C ILE A 172 -6.93 -12.59 -2.37
N TRP A 173 -6.25 -11.56 -2.82
CA TRP A 173 -5.61 -10.56 -1.96
C TRP A 173 -6.61 -9.65 -1.26
N ALA A 174 -7.87 -9.62 -1.70
CA ALA A 174 -8.95 -8.96 -0.95
C ALA A 174 -9.21 -9.66 0.40
N GLY A 175 -8.99 -10.97 0.48
CA GLY A 175 -9.05 -11.72 1.74
C GLY A 175 -8.02 -11.23 2.76
N LEU A 176 -6.79 -10.95 2.30
CA LEU A 176 -5.75 -10.37 3.17
C LEU A 176 -6.12 -8.94 3.61
N ALA A 177 -6.73 -8.14 2.73
CA ALA A 177 -7.20 -6.80 3.08
C ALA A 177 -8.32 -6.84 4.12
N LEU A 178 -9.25 -7.79 3.99
CA LEU A 178 -10.32 -8.01 4.97
C LEU A 178 -9.75 -8.45 6.32
N LEU A 179 -8.79 -9.39 6.31
CA LEU A 179 -8.11 -9.82 7.53
C LEU A 179 -7.42 -8.65 8.23
N ALA A 180 -6.65 -7.85 7.50
CA ALA A 180 -6.00 -6.66 8.03
C ALA A 180 -7.02 -5.65 8.58
N LEU A 181 -8.15 -5.45 7.90
CA LEU A 181 -9.22 -4.56 8.33
C LEU A 181 -9.86 -5.03 9.64
N VAL A 182 -10.13 -6.34 9.79
CA VAL A 182 -10.68 -6.93 11.01
C VAL A 182 -9.73 -6.71 12.18
N PHE A 183 -8.44 -7.08 12.01
CA PHE A 183 -7.43 -6.88 13.05
C PHE A 183 -7.23 -5.41 13.41
N TRP A 184 -7.20 -4.53 12.40
CA TRP A 184 -7.09 -3.09 12.61
C TRP A 184 -8.29 -2.51 13.35
N SER A 185 -9.51 -2.90 12.95
CA SER A 185 -10.76 -2.41 13.56
C SER A 185 -10.94 -2.88 15.00
N ALA A 186 -10.51 -4.10 15.32
CA ALA A 186 -10.56 -4.65 16.68
C ALA A 186 -9.74 -3.83 17.70
N GLN A 187 -8.74 -3.09 17.23
CA GLN A 187 -7.86 -2.28 18.11
C GLN A 187 -8.35 -0.85 18.33
N ARG A 188 -9.50 -0.47 17.74
CA ARG A 188 -10.03 0.90 17.85
C ARG A 188 -10.17 1.39 19.31
N ALA A 189 -10.58 0.51 20.22
CA ALA A 189 -10.74 0.82 21.63
C ALA A 189 -9.39 0.93 22.37
N ALA A 190 -8.35 0.26 21.88
CA ALA A 190 -7.02 0.21 22.49
C ALA A 190 -6.10 1.36 22.03
N LEU A 191 -6.47 2.07 20.98
CA LEU A 191 -5.71 3.18 20.41
C LEU A 191 -6.42 4.50 20.72
N PRO A 192 -6.13 5.16 21.86
CA PRO A 192 -6.61 6.51 22.10
C PRO A 192 -6.11 7.42 20.95
N ALA A 193 -6.94 8.36 20.53
CA ALA A 193 -6.53 9.37 19.57
C ALA A 193 -5.23 10.01 20.05
N LEU A 194 -4.23 10.06 19.16
CA LEU A 194 -3.02 10.79 19.47
C LEU A 194 -3.41 12.25 19.74
N PRO A 195 -2.84 12.88 20.79
CA PRO A 195 -2.89 14.33 20.89
C PRO A 195 -2.41 14.86 19.53
N GLN A 196 -3.21 15.70 18.90
CA GLN A 196 -2.78 16.36 17.68
C GLN A 196 -1.42 16.97 18.03
N ALA A 197 -0.35 16.44 17.44
CA ALA A 197 0.97 17.01 17.57
C ALA A 197 0.79 18.50 17.27
N GLY A 198 1.07 19.32 18.28
CA GLY A 198 0.90 20.77 18.15
C GLY A 198 1.48 21.17 16.82
N SER A 199 0.89 22.16 16.19
CA SER A 199 1.36 22.71 14.94
C SER A 199 2.73 23.37 15.16
N ASP A 200 3.76 22.52 15.36
CA ASP A 200 5.10 22.97 15.03
C ASP A 200 5.00 23.42 13.58
N LYS A 201 5.26 24.70 13.37
CA LYS A 201 5.29 25.31 12.03
C LYS A 201 6.09 24.37 11.14
N GLN A 202 5.41 23.53 10.39
CA GLN A 202 6.03 22.79 9.32
C GLN A 202 6.64 23.86 8.42
N GLU A 203 7.95 24.05 8.54
CA GLU A 203 8.70 24.81 7.54
C GLU A 203 8.24 24.27 6.21
N GLY A 204 7.67 25.16 5.38
CA GLY A 204 7.00 24.72 4.16
C GLY A 204 7.93 23.83 3.37
N PHE A 205 7.51 22.61 3.06
CA PHE A 205 8.28 21.63 2.27
C PHE A 205 8.92 22.28 1.03
N PHE A 206 8.24 23.21 0.41
CA PHE A 206 8.69 23.94 -0.78
C PHE A 206 9.88 24.88 -0.54
N GLY A 207 10.07 25.37 0.69
CA GLY A 207 11.21 26.26 1.04
C GLY A 207 12.45 25.51 1.53
N ASN A 208 12.39 24.21 1.73
CA ASN A 208 13.49 23.44 2.33
C ASN A 208 14.29 22.69 1.26
N GLY A 209 15.45 23.22 0.86
CA GLY A 209 16.31 22.60 -0.15
C GLY A 209 16.79 21.18 0.21
N ARG A 210 16.93 20.86 1.50
CA ARG A 210 17.27 19.49 1.95
C ARG A 210 16.14 18.51 1.71
N ALA A 211 14.88 18.94 1.85
CA ALA A 211 13.72 18.10 1.57
C ALA A 211 13.64 17.78 0.07
N TRP A 212 13.94 18.76 -0.80
CA TRP A 212 14.02 18.55 -2.24
C TRP A 212 15.15 17.61 -2.65
N LEU A 213 16.33 17.75 -2.05
CA LEU A 213 17.47 16.86 -2.31
C LEU A 213 17.13 15.41 -1.94
N LEU A 214 16.51 15.19 -0.79
CA LEU A 214 16.06 13.87 -0.38
C LEU A 214 14.98 13.33 -1.32
N ALA A 215 14.01 14.14 -1.72
CA ALA A 215 12.95 13.73 -2.65
C ALA A 215 13.52 13.31 -4.01
N ILE A 216 14.47 14.07 -4.55
CA ILE A 216 15.15 13.73 -5.81
C ILE A 216 15.97 12.45 -5.67
N PHE A 217 16.74 12.31 -4.58
CA PHE A 217 17.56 11.12 -4.34
C PHE A 217 16.71 9.84 -4.26
N PHE A 218 15.63 9.86 -3.47
CA PHE A 218 14.71 8.74 -3.37
C PHE A 218 13.94 8.50 -4.68
N GLY A 219 13.56 9.56 -5.38
CA GLY A 219 12.90 9.49 -6.69
C GLY A 219 13.78 8.80 -7.73
N LEU A 220 15.03 9.20 -7.85
CA LEU A 220 16.01 8.59 -8.76
C LEU A 220 16.30 7.13 -8.40
N GLY A 221 16.46 6.81 -7.11
CA GLY A 221 16.64 5.44 -6.63
C GLY A 221 15.46 4.54 -6.99
N THR A 222 14.24 5.02 -6.80
CA THR A 222 13.02 4.28 -7.15
C THR A 222 12.88 4.12 -8.67
N ALA A 223 13.19 5.16 -9.44
CA ALA A 223 13.17 5.12 -10.90
C ALA A 223 14.17 4.09 -11.45
N SER A 224 15.41 4.09 -10.93
CA SER A 224 16.43 3.11 -11.31
C SER A 224 16.00 1.69 -11.02
N TYR A 225 15.44 1.42 -9.83
CA TYR A 225 14.90 0.12 -9.47
C TYR A 225 13.78 -0.32 -10.42
N THR A 226 12.88 0.59 -10.76
CA THR A 226 11.75 0.29 -11.66
C THR A 226 12.22 0.01 -13.08
N CYS A 227 13.22 0.76 -13.57
CA CYS A 227 13.83 0.51 -14.89
C CYS A 227 14.49 -0.86 -14.97
N VAL A 228 15.28 -1.25 -13.95
CA VAL A 228 15.92 -2.58 -13.90
C VAL A 228 14.88 -3.71 -13.88
N LEU A 229 13.76 -3.53 -13.14
CA LEU A 229 12.68 -4.52 -13.15
C LEU A 229 11.95 -4.60 -14.50
N ALA A 230 11.80 -3.48 -15.20
CA ALA A 230 11.19 -3.46 -16.53
C ALA A 230 12.08 -4.12 -17.58
N ASP A 231 13.38 -3.87 -17.52
CA ASP A 231 14.36 -4.39 -18.48
C ASP A 231 14.53 -5.93 -18.38
N ARG A 232 14.46 -6.48 -17.16
CA ARG A 232 14.51 -7.94 -16.93
C ARG A 232 13.39 -8.73 -17.64
N LYS A 233 12.29 -8.07 -18.04
CA LYS A 233 11.18 -8.69 -18.77
C LYS A 233 11.39 -8.72 -20.30
N SER A 234 12.39 -8.00 -20.81
CA SER A 234 12.73 -7.99 -22.23
C SER A 234 13.70 -9.11 -22.66
N VAL A 235 14.27 -9.85 -21.69
CA VAL A 235 15.33 -10.86 -21.93
C VAL A 235 14.84 -12.31 -21.79
N VAL A 236 13.53 -12.53 -21.59
CA VAL A 236 12.94 -13.90 -21.55
C VAL A 236 11.95 -14.09 -22.69
#